data_d8836a1d928e6aa06a8ade41e1c099d7
#
_entry.id   d8836a1d928e6aa06a8ade41e1c099d7
#
_cell.length_a   1.000
_cell.length_b   1.000
_cell.length_c   1.000
_cell.angle_alpha   90.00
_cell.angle_beta   90.00
_cell.angle_gamma   90.00
#
_symmetry.space_group_name_H-M   'P 1'
#
loop_
_entity.id
_entity.type
_entity.pdbx_description
1 polymer ?
#
loop_
_entity_poly.entity_id
_entity_poly.type
_entity_poly.pdbx_seq_one_letter_code
_entity_poly.pdbx_strand_id
1 'polypeptide(L)'
;SMMGEAQKRWFKAELRRARDYPVIVWVSSVPWIANDLDEPDRWSGFTAEREELAAYIDSIGMASRLVIVSGDAHMLALDDGSNNVYGPGDGLRAPVVQAAALDRRGSVKGGPFSIGPFPNRFSLRGANDGQYVRMEVEDDGADSVCITWTGRRWAYDRQRMIDLFAWEKCFDADGAP
;
A
#
# COMPACT_ATOMS: atom_id res chain seq x y z
N SER A 1 -8.52 -17.74 7.08
CA SER A 1 -7.30 -16.97 7.35
C SER A 1 -6.53 -16.74 6.07
N MET A 2 -6.08 -15.53 5.84
CA MET A 2 -5.21 -15.15 4.71
C MET A 2 -3.78 -15.68 4.93
N MET A 3 -3.21 -15.42 6.09
CA MET A 3 -1.83 -15.79 6.42
C MET A 3 -1.69 -17.20 7.01
N GLY A 4 -2.70 -17.69 7.70
CA GLY A 4 -2.58 -18.83 8.59
C GLY A 4 -1.82 -18.50 9.89
N GLU A 5 -2.01 -19.30 10.91
CA GLU A 5 -1.54 -19.01 12.27
C GLU A 5 0.00 -18.91 12.38
N ALA A 6 0.73 -19.71 11.62
CA ALA A 6 2.19 -19.70 11.67
C ALA A 6 2.78 -18.41 11.11
N GLN A 7 2.31 -17.99 9.93
CA GLN A 7 2.78 -16.75 9.27
C GLN A 7 2.32 -15.52 10.06
N LYS A 8 1.09 -15.51 10.56
CA LYS A 8 0.59 -14.42 11.41
C LYS A 8 1.43 -14.21 12.67
N ARG A 9 1.80 -15.30 13.38
CA ARG A 9 2.69 -15.21 14.54
C ARG A 9 4.08 -14.69 14.16
N TRP A 10 4.64 -15.19 13.07
CA TRP A 10 5.92 -14.70 12.54
C TRP A 10 5.85 -13.21 12.20
N PHE A 11 4.83 -12.79 11.46
CA PHE A 11 4.64 -11.40 11.05
C PHE A 11 4.55 -10.45 12.27
N LYS A 12 3.75 -10.81 13.27
CA LYS A 12 3.65 -10.05 14.52
C LYS A 12 5.00 -9.98 15.27
N ALA A 13 5.80 -11.02 15.23
CA ALA A 13 7.13 -11.02 15.83
C ALA A 13 8.11 -10.13 15.08
N GLU A 14 8.08 -10.14 13.74
CA GLU A 14 8.92 -9.26 12.91
C GLU A 14 8.58 -7.78 13.11
N LEU A 15 7.29 -7.43 13.17
CA LEU A 15 6.89 -6.05 13.48
C LEU A 15 7.47 -5.57 14.82
N ARG A 16 7.45 -6.41 15.86
CA ARG A 16 8.08 -6.05 17.14
C ARG A 16 9.60 -5.89 17.06
N ARG A 17 10.28 -6.70 16.27
CA ARG A 17 11.73 -6.60 16.05
C ARG A 17 12.08 -5.32 15.29
N ALA A 18 11.18 -4.89 14.41
CA ALA A 18 11.36 -3.72 13.57
C ALA A 18 11.01 -2.39 14.27
N ARG A 19 10.62 -2.41 15.53
CA ARG A 19 10.14 -1.22 16.25
C ARG A 19 11.15 -0.05 16.34
N ASP A 20 12.45 -0.35 16.20
CA ASP A 20 13.51 0.65 16.30
C ASP A 20 13.86 1.27 14.93
N TYR A 21 13.17 0.83 13.84
CA TYR A 21 13.30 1.47 12.52
C TYR A 21 12.30 2.61 12.38
N PRO A 22 12.71 3.73 11.74
CA PRO A 22 11.84 4.89 11.54
C PRO A 22 10.66 4.58 10.63
N VAL A 23 10.81 3.68 9.67
CA VAL A 23 9.75 3.28 8.75
C VAL A 23 9.82 1.80 8.42
N ILE A 24 8.64 1.20 8.26
CA ILE A 24 8.46 -0.18 7.84
C ILE A 24 7.58 -0.21 6.59
N VAL A 25 8.05 -0.88 5.56
CA VAL A 25 7.27 -1.12 4.35
C VAL A 25 6.79 -2.57 4.36
N TRP A 26 5.50 -2.74 4.60
CA TRP A 26 4.85 -4.05 4.49
C TRP A 26 4.37 -4.29 3.06
N VAL A 27 4.95 -5.29 2.40
CA VAL A 27 4.52 -5.70 1.05
C VAL A 27 3.46 -6.79 1.17
N SER A 28 2.23 -6.44 0.78
CA SER A 28 1.09 -7.35 0.70
C SER A 28 0.86 -7.77 -0.76
N SER A 29 0.72 -9.06 -1.02
CA SER A 29 0.45 -9.57 -2.38
C SER A 29 -0.90 -9.14 -2.95
N VAL A 30 -1.86 -8.80 -2.09
CA VAL A 30 -3.24 -8.45 -2.45
C VAL A 30 -3.67 -7.13 -1.81
N PRO A 31 -4.73 -6.46 -2.35
CA PRO A 31 -5.19 -5.17 -1.84
C PRO A 31 -5.56 -5.20 -0.35
N TRP A 32 -4.97 -4.23 0.40
CA TRP A 32 -5.30 -4.01 1.81
C TRP A 32 -6.61 -3.23 1.96
N ILE A 33 -6.72 -2.06 1.31
CA ILE A 33 -7.96 -1.31 1.24
C ILE A 33 -8.83 -1.93 0.17
N ALA A 34 -9.89 -2.59 0.59
CA ALA A 34 -10.81 -3.26 -0.31
C ALA A 34 -12.23 -3.12 0.22
N ASN A 35 -13.18 -2.86 -0.68
CA ASN A 35 -14.61 -2.85 -0.37
C ASN A 35 -15.04 -4.20 0.22
N ASP A 36 -16.04 -4.19 1.08
CA ASP A 36 -16.61 -5.36 1.78
C ASP A 36 -17.37 -6.31 0.81
N LEU A 37 -16.74 -6.67 -0.25
CA LEU A 37 -17.18 -7.78 -1.07
C LEU A 37 -16.47 -9.02 -0.56
N ASP A 38 -17.22 -10.06 -0.22
CA ASP A 38 -16.73 -11.38 0.21
C ASP A 38 -15.92 -12.07 -0.91
N GLU A 39 -14.85 -11.43 -1.36
CA GLU A 39 -13.96 -12.02 -2.34
C GLU A 39 -12.72 -12.60 -1.63
N PRO A 40 -12.55 -13.92 -1.70
CA PRO A 40 -11.53 -14.63 -0.92
C PRO A 40 -10.09 -14.35 -1.37
N ASP A 41 -9.89 -13.61 -2.46
CA ASP A 41 -8.58 -13.28 -3.01
C ASP A 41 -8.00 -11.95 -2.54
N ARG A 42 -8.60 -11.32 -1.53
CA ARG A 42 -8.14 -10.02 -0.97
C ARG A 42 -8.49 -9.91 0.52
N TRP A 43 -7.94 -8.90 1.18
CA TRP A 43 -8.16 -8.70 2.62
C TRP A 43 -9.63 -8.47 3.01
N SER A 44 -10.48 -8.00 2.11
CA SER A 44 -11.93 -7.90 2.38
C SER A 44 -12.61 -9.25 2.61
N GLY A 45 -12.07 -10.34 2.07
CA GLY A 45 -12.53 -11.70 2.34
C GLY A 45 -12.08 -12.25 3.70
N PHE A 46 -11.21 -11.54 4.41
CA PHE A 46 -10.63 -11.93 5.70
C PHE A 46 -10.71 -10.79 6.72
N THR A 47 -11.88 -10.17 6.82
CA THR A 47 -12.09 -8.96 7.63
C THR A 47 -11.66 -9.12 9.08
N ALA A 48 -11.99 -10.24 9.74
CA ALA A 48 -11.61 -10.48 11.13
C ALA A 48 -10.08 -10.54 11.32
N GLU A 49 -9.34 -11.13 10.37
CA GLU A 49 -7.89 -11.18 10.43
C GLU A 49 -7.27 -9.82 10.10
N ARG A 50 -7.84 -9.08 9.15
CA ARG A 50 -7.43 -7.71 8.84
C ARG A 50 -7.60 -6.79 10.06
N GLU A 51 -8.74 -6.83 10.73
CA GLU A 51 -9.00 -6.10 11.95
C GLU A 51 -8.05 -6.50 13.09
N GLU A 52 -7.80 -7.80 13.26
CA GLU A 52 -6.83 -8.33 14.24
C GLU A 52 -5.42 -7.79 14.01
N LEU A 53 -4.98 -7.75 12.75
CA LEU A 53 -3.65 -7.23 12.39
C LEU A 53 -3.58 -5.72 12.59
N ALA A 54 -4.59 -4.98 12.17
CA ALA A 54 -4.67 -3.54 12.34
C ALA A 54 -4.63 -3.17 13.84
N ALA A 55 -5.46 -3.82 14.65
CA ALA A 55 -5.47 -3.62 16.10
C ALA A 55 -4.13 -3.97 16.76
N TYR A 56 -3.46 -5.03 16.28
CA TYR A 56 -2.15 -5.39 16.78
C TYR A 56 -1.07 -4.34 16.44
N ILE A 57 -1.04 -3.87 15.19
CA ILE A 57 -0.09 -2.84 14.72
C ILE A 57 -0.26 -1.56 15.55
N ASP A 58 -1.50 -1.15 15.76
CA ASP A 58 -1.85 0.01 16.60
C ASP A 58 -1.36 -0.22 18.05
N SER A 59 -1.67 -1.37 18.65
CA SER A 59 -1.32 -1.69 20.04
C SER A 59 0.16 -1.68 20.36
N ILE A 60 1.03 -1.85 19.35
CA ILE A 60 2.49 -1.79 19.50
C ILE A 60 3.09 -0.45 19.03
N GLY A 61 2.24 0.54 18.74
CA GLY A 61 2.64 1.89 18.33
C GLY A 61 3.31 1.97 16.95
N MET A 62 3.02 1.02 16.04
CA MET A 62 3.68 0.95 14.74
C MET A 62 2.90 1.64 13.60
N ALA A 63 1.68 2.11 13.86
CA ALA A 63 0.80 2.66 12.84
C ALA A 63 1.40 3.89 12.13
N SER A 64 2.05 4.79 12.87
CA SER A 64 2.67 6.01 12.34
C SER A 64 3.90 5.75 11.48
N ARG A 65 4.53 4.58 11.63
CA ARG A 65 5.78 4.17 10.93
C ARG A 65 5.54 3.17 9.82
N LEU A 66 4.31 2.74 9.59
CA LEU A 66 3.98 1.70 8.62
C LEU A 66 3.53 2.31 7.30
N VAL A 67 3.99 1.72 6.20
CA VAL A 67 3.42 1.88 4.87
C VAL A 67 3.08 0.51 4.33
N ILE A 68 1.90 0.36 3.75
CA ILE A 68 1.48 -0.89 3.10
C ILE A 68 1.58 -0.72 1.59
N VAL A 69 2.32 -1.60 0.93
CA VAL A 69 2.37 -1.68 -0.53
C VAL A 69 1.61 -2.92 -0.98
N SER A 70 0.60 -2.74 -1.80
CA SER A 70 -0.26 -3.83 -2.28
C SER A 70 -0.13 -4.07 -3.78
N GLY A 71 -0.30 -5.33 -4.19
CA GLY A 71 -0.35 -5.75 -5.59
C GLY A 71 -1.75 -6.14 -6.08
N ASP A 72 -1.81 -6.95 -7.15
CA ASP A 72 -2.99 -7.65 -7.70
C ASP A 72 -4.11 -6.80 -8.34
N ALA A 73 -4.33 -5.58 -7.93
CA ALA A 73 -5.50 -4.81 -8.38
C ALA A 73 -5.45 -4.30 -9.83
N HIS A 74 -4.32 -4.49 -10.54
CA HIS A 74 -4.09 -4.03 -11.91
C HIS A 74 -4.35 -2.54 -12.14
N MET A 75 -4.06 -1.74 -11.12
CA MET A 75 -4.22 -0.29 -11.12
C MET A 75 -3.16 0.37 -10.24
N LEU A 76 -2.98 1.66 -10.43
CA LEU A 76 -2.29 2.52 -9.47
C LEU A 76 -3.30 3.25 -8.59
N ALA A 77 -3.04 3.32 -7.32
CA ALA A 77 -3.74 4.18 -6.38
C ALA A 77 -2.85 4.46 -5.17
N LEU A 78 -3.18 5.51 -4.43
CA LEU A 78 -2.54 5.81 -3.17
C LEU A 78 -3.60 6.27 -2.16
N ASP A 79 -3.47 5.79 -0.95
CA ASP A 79 -4.19 6.31 0.20
C ASP A 79 -3.20 6.86 1.23
N ASP A 80 -3.42 8.08 1.65
CA ASP A 80 -2.58 8.75 2.65
C ASP A 80 -2.82 8.27 4.09
N GLY A 81 -3.70 7.27 4.24
CA GLY A 81 -4.17 6.72 5.49
C GLY A 81 -5.60 7.16 5.85
N SER A 82 -6.16 8.13 5.13
CA SER A 82 -7.51 8.66 5.45
C SER A 82 -8.62 7.62 5.28
N ASN A 83 -8.45 6.65 4.40
CA ASN A 83 -9.41 5.57 4.16
C ASN A 83 -8.96 4.22 4.76
N ASN A 84 -7.80 4.16 5.41
CA ASN A 84 -7.35 2.96 6.11
C ASN A 84 -7.94 2.94 7.54
N VAL A 85 -9.24 2.69 7.60
CA VAL A 85 -10.07 2.78 8.82
C VAL A 85 -10.24 1.44 9.55
N TYR A 86 -9.42 0.44 9.23
CA TYR A 86 -9.44 -0.87 9.88
C TYR A 86 -8.72 -0.82 11.23
N GLY A 87 -9.27 -1.53 12.21
CA GLY A 87 -8.74 -1.56 13.58
C GLY A 87 -9.52 -0.66 14.55
N PRO A 88 -9.01 -0.46 15.77
CA PRO A 88 -9.71 0.30 16.80
C PRO A 88 -9.71 1.81 16.53
N GLY A 89 -10.66 2.52 17.15
CA GLY A 89 -10.79 3.97 17.07
C GLY A 89 -11.02 4.46 15.64
N ASP A 90 -10.16 5.37 15.18
CA ASP A 90 -10.21 5.93 13.83
C ASP A 90 -9.53 5.04 12.75
N GLY A 91 -9.09 3.86 13.14
CA GLY A 91 -8.42 2.89 12.27
C GLY A 91 -6.90 3.05 12.24
N LEU A 92 -6.24 2.17 11.45
CA LEU A 92 -4.79 2.08 11.37
C LEU A 92 -4.12 3.35 10.82
N ARG A 93 -4.78 4.08 9.91
CA ARG A 93 -4.30 5.34 9.31
C ARG A 93 -2.91 5.25 8.61
N ALA A 94 -2.35 4.08 8.51
CA ALA A 94 -1.11 3.87 7.74
C ALA A 94 -1.38 4.09 6.24
N PRO A 95 -0.47 4.76 5.51
CA PRO A 95 -0.60 4.93 4.07
C PRO A 95 -0.60 3.59 3.33
N VAL A 96 -1.34 3.54 2.23
CA VAL A 96 -1.41 2.35 1.36
C VAL A 96 -1.11 2.75 -0.08
N VAL A 97 -0.10 2.11 -0.65
CA VAL A 97 0.27 2.28 -2.06
C VAL A 97 -0.16 1.04 -2.83
N GLN A 98 -1.09 1.21 -3.75
CA GLN A 98 -1.53 0.15 -4.65
C GLN A 98 -0.64 0.20 -5.89
N ALA A 99 0.29 -0.74 -5.96
CA ALA A 99 1.19 -0.92 -7.10
C ALA A 99 0.51 -1.71 -8.22
N ALA A 100 0.92 -1.45 -9.44
CA ALA A 100 0.17 -1.74 -10.64
C ALA A 100 0.58 -3.01 -11.39
N ALA A 101 -0.03 -3.18 -12.54
CA ALA A 101 0.30 -4.20 -13.50
C ALA A 101 1.22 -3.66 -14.59
N LEU A 102 2.33 -4.34 -14.83
CA LEU A 102 3.22 -4.04 -15.96
C LEU A 102 2.56 -4.41 -17.29
N ASP A 103 1.96 -5.59 -17.37
CA ASP A 103 1.35 -6.10 -18.60
C ASP A 103 0.08 -6.91 -18.31
N ARG A 104 -0.91 -6.27 -17.72
CA ARG A 104 -2.24 -6.85 -17.49
C ARG A 104 -3.30 -5.80 -17.73
N ARG A 105 -4.44 -6.23 -18.27
CA ARG A 105 -5.61 -5.36 -18.40
C ARG A 105 -5.97 -4.79 -17.04
N GLY A 106 -6.29 -3.50 -17.03
CA GLY A 106 -6.70 -2.80 -15.82
C GLY A 106 -7.98 -3.35 -15.21
N SER A 107 -8.01 -3.30 -13.91
CA SER A 107 -9.22 -3.50 -13.10
C SER A 107 -9.24 -2.47 -11.98
N VAL A 108 -10.37 -2.31 -11.32
CA VAL A 108 -10.49 -1.53 -10.09
C VAL A 108 -10.88 -2.49 -9.00
N LYS A 109 -9.95 -2.77 -8.11
CA LYS A 109 -10.17 -3.62 -6.94
C LYS A 109 -9.84 -2.82 -5.68
N GLY A 110 -10.79 -2.76 -4.77
CA GLY A 110 -10.61 -2.02 -3.53
C GLY A 110 -10.92 -0.53 -3.63
N GLY A 111 -10.54 0.18 -2.60
CA GLY A 111 -10.84 1.57 -2.36
C GLY A 111 -11.88 1.76 -1.23
N PRO A 112 -12.18 3.01 -0.89
CA PRO A 112 -11.72 4.23 -1.56
C PRO A 112 -10.23 4.52 -1.36
N PHE A 113 -9.67 5.42 -2.18
CA PHE A 113 -8.28 5.89 -2.11
C PHE A 113 -8.25 7.42 -2.18
N SER A 114 -7.23 8.05 -1.57
CA SER A 114 -7.04 9.51 -1.63
C SER A 114 -6.64 9.98 -3.03
N ILE A 115 -5.87 9.16 -3.76
CA ILE A 115 -5.38 9.45 -5.12
C ILE A 115 -5.66 8.24 -6.02
N GLY A 116 -6.31 8.48 -7.15
CA GLY A 116 -6.73 7.44 -8.09
C GLY A 116 -8.15 6.95 -7.81
N PRO A 117 -8.53 5.75 -8.27
CA PRO A 117 -7.69 4.74 -8.94
C PRO A 117 -7.35 5.09 -10.40
N PHE A 118 -6.20 4.59 -10.86
CA PHE A 118 -5.77 4.68 -12.27
C PHE A 118 -5.62 3.26 -12.83
N PRO A 119 -6.67 2.64 -13.35
CA PRO A 119 -6.59 1.30 -13.92
C PRO A 119 -5.65 1.30 -15.14
N ASN A 120 -4.92 0.19 -15.32
CA ASN A 120 -4.08 0.03 -16.50
C ASN A 120 -4.93 0.08 -17.77
N ARG A 121 -4.46 0.80 -18.78
CA ARG A 121 -5.19 0.97 -20.03
C ARG A 121 -4.82 -0.13 -21.02
N PHE A 122 -5.80 -0.60 -21.74
CA PHE A 122 -5.59 -1.50 -22.86
C PHE A 122 -5.61 -0.68 -24.15
N SER A 123 -4.49 -0.64 -24.85
CA SER A 123 -4.43 0.07 -26.12
C SER A 123 -5.20 -0.70 -27.19
N LEU A 124 -5.76 0.02 -28.18
CA LEU A 124 -6.42 -0.57 -29.36
C LEU A 124 -5.46 -1.42 -30.23
N ARG A 125 -4.15 -1.39 -29.95
CA ARG A 125 -3.12 -2.17 -30.62
C ARG A 125 -2.76 -3.46 -29.89
N GLY A 126 -3.53 -3.85 -28.86
CA GLY A 126 -3.35 -5.11 -28.14
C GLY A 126 -2.23 -5.12 -27.09
N ALA A 127 -1.66 -3.95 -26.76
CA ALA A 127 -0.68 -3.81 -25.68
C ALA A 127 -1.27 -3.05 -24.48
N ASN A 128 -0.89 -3.43 -23.28
CA ASN A 128 -1.20 -2.64 -22.09
C ASN A 128 -0.23 -1.47 -21.96
N ASP A 129 -0.69 -0.37 -21.36
CA ASP A 129 0.16 0.83 -21.16
C ASP A 129 1.36 0.55 -20.24
N GLY A 130 1.25 -0.44 -19.36
CA GLY A 130 2.25 -0.73 -18.34
C GLY A 130 2.30 0.36 -17.27
N GLN A 131 2.25 -0.07 -16.03
CA GLN A 131 2.28 0.84 -14.87
C GLN A 131 3.20 0.29 -13.80
N TYR A 132 3.82 1.18 -13.05
CA TYR A 132 4.56 0.84 -11.84
C TYR A 132 4.60 2.01 -10.86
N VAL A 133 4.93 1.74 -9.63
CA VAL A 133 5.29 2.75 -8.64
C VAL A 133 6.79 2.74 -8.46
N ARG A 134 7.41 3.91 -8.51
CA ARG A 134 8.78 4.13 -8.06
C ARG A 134 8.72 4.60 -6.61
N MET A 135 9.47 3.95 -5.75
CA MET A 135 9.68 4.34 -4.36
C MET A 135 11.13 4.82 -4.22
N GLU A 136 11.30 6.04 -3.74
CA GLU A 136 12.59 6.64 -3.44
C GLU A 136 12.65 6.91 -1.96
N VAL A 137 13.72 6.46 -1.30
CA VAL A 137 13.93 6.63 0.13
C VAL A 137 15.11 7.56 0.30
N GLU A 138 14.91 8.65 1.02
CA GLU A 138 15.95 9.62 1.40
C GLU A 138 16.16 9.52 2.91
N ASP A 139 17.35 9.06 3.29
CA ASP A 139 17.84 8.96 4.66
C ASP A 139 19.21 9.62 4.69
N ASP A 140 19.27 10.85 5.14
CA ASP A 140 20.51 11.61 5.25
C ASP A 140 21.17 11.48 6.64
N GLY A 141 20.63 10.61 7.49
CA GLY A 141 21.08 10.40 8.86
C GLY A 141 20.69 11.53 9.82
N ALA A 142 19.75 12.39 9.41
CA ALA A 142 19.18 13.44 10.25
C ALA A 142 17.93 12.94 11.00
N ASP A 143 17.01 13.86 11.29
CA ASP A 143 15.88 13.59 12.18
C ASP A 143 14.72 12.83 11.51
N SER A 144 14.75 12.63 10.19
CA SER A 144 13.66 11.96 9.47
C SER A 144 14.13 11.14 8.26
N VAL A 145 13.33 10.11 7.93
CA VAL A 145 13.43 9.36 6.68
C VAL A 145 12.24 9.71 5.81
N CYS A 146 12.49 10.25 4.62
CA CYS A 146 11.44 10.62 3.68
C CYS A 146 11.30 9.58 2.56
N ILE A 147 10.07 9.27 2.19
CA ILE A 147 9.79 8.36 1.08
C ILE A 147 8.89 9.06 0.09
N THR A 148 9.32 9.07 -1.18
CA THR A 148 8.52 9.56 -2.31
C THR A 148 8.02 8.39 -3.14
N TRP A 149 6.72 8.32 -3.37
CA TRP A 149 6.09 7.37 -4.28
C TRP A 149 5.62 8.10 -5.54
N THR A 150 6.12 7.64 -6.69
CA THR A 150 5.70 8.17 -8.00
C THR A 150 5.02 7.07 -8.80
N GLY A 151 3.72 7.23 -9.05
CA GLY A 151 2.96 6.32 -9.89
C GLY A 151 3.13 6.65 -11.36
N ARG A 152 3.63 5.72 -12.18
CA ARG A 152 4.04 5.95 -13.56
C ARG A 152 3.31 5.03 -14.55
N ARG A 153 3.04 5.56 -15.74
CA ARG A 153 2.41 4.84 -16.85
C ARG A 153 3.11 5.15 -18.16
N TRP A 154 3.25 4.13 -19.02
CA TRP A 154 3.62 4.37 -20.42
C TRP A 154 2.42 4.92 -21.20
N ALA A 155 2.54 6.11 -21.74
CA ALA A 155 1.51 6.74 -22.58
C ALA A 155 1.82 6.49 -24.05
N TYR A 156 1.12 5.53 -24.67
CA TYR A 156 1.34 5.15 -26.06
C TYR A 156 1.08 6.31 -27.06
N ASP A 157 0.10 7.16 -26.77
CA ASP A 157 -0.23 8.36 -27.56
C ASP A 157 0.91 9.38 -27.55
N ARG A 158 1.71 9.40 -26.48
CA ARG A 158 2.82 10.33 -26.28
C ARG A 158 4.20 9.68 -26.42
N GLN A 159 4.26 8.37 -26.60
CA GLN A 159 5.48 7.57 -26.66
C GLN A 159 6.48 7.87 -25.53
N ARG A 160 5.97 8.05 -24.32
CA ARG A 160 6.79 8.34 -23.13
C ARG A 160 6.12 7.87 -21.84
N MET A 161 6.94 7.74 -20.80
CA MET A 161 6.44 7.61 -19.43
C MET A 161 5.82 8.93 -18.97
N ILE A 162 4.68 8.84 -18.28
CA ILE A 162 4.04 9.97 -17.61
C ILE A 162 3.87 9.62 -16.13
N ASP A 163 3.96 10.63 -15.29
CA ASP A 163 3.64 10.52 -13.88
C ASP A 163 2.14 10.79 -13.69
N LEU A 164 1.47 9.90 -12.98
CA LEU A 164 0.04 10.00 -12.67
C LEU A 164 -0.15 10.68 -11.31
N PHE A 165 0.77 10.43 -10.39
CA PHE A 165 0.88 11.11 -9.11
C PHE A 165 2.32 11.05 -8.60
N ALA A 166 2.64 11.99 -7.72
CA ALA A 166 3.78 11.91 -6.82
C ALA A 166 3.30 12.29 -5.42
N TRP A 167 3.72 11.55 -4.41
CA TRP A 167 3.37 11.80 -3.02
C TRP A 167 4.54 11.46 -2.12
N GLU A 168 4.80 12.31 -1.16
CA GLU A 168 5.90 12.18 -0.21
C GLU A 168 5.36 12.11 1.22
N LYS A 169 6.02 11.30 2.04
CA LYS A 169 5.83 11.30 3.48
C LYS A 169 7.17 11.12 4.17
N CYS A 170 7.43 11.96 5.16
CA CYS A 170 8.56 11.82 6.06
C CYS A 170 8.12 11.13 7.37
N PHE A 171 9.03 10.37 7.94
CA PHE A 171 8.87 9.63 9.18
C PHE A 171 9.98 10.05 10.13
N ASP A 172 9.66 10.40 11.37
CA ASP A 172 10.65 10.82 12.36
C ASP A 172 11.59 9.66 12.70
N ALA A 173 12.89 9.92 12.73
CA ALA A 173 13.91 8.89 12.97
C ALA A 173 13.79 8.27 14.37
N ASP A 174 13.38 9.06 15.37
CA ASP A 174 13.13 8.60 16.74
C ASP A 174 11.74 7.95 16.92
N GLY A 175 10.93 8.00 15.85
CA GLY A 175 9.61 7.36 15.77
C GLY A 175 8.57 7.96 16.72
N ALA A 176 8.69 9.21 17.04
CA ALA A 176 7.63 9.95 17.71
C ALA A 176 6.37 9.95 16.83
N PRO A 177 5.16 9.83 17.42
CA PRO A 177 3.90 9.79 16.69
C PRO A 177 3.54 11.13 16.05
#